data_3c3ad0a33b719bb7a8e663c66ff70ab8
#
_entry.id   3c3ad0a33b719bb7a8e663c66ff70ab8
#
_cell.length_a   1.000
_cell.length_b   1.000
_cell.length_c   1.000
_cell.angle_alpha   90.00
_cell.angle_beta   90.00
_cell.angle_gamma   90.00
#
_symmetry.space_group_name_H-M   'P 1'
#
loop_
_entity.id
_entity.type
_entity.pdbx_description
1 polymer ?
#
loop_
_entity_poly.entity_id
_entity_poly.type
_entity_poly.pdbx_seq_one_letter_code
_entity_poly.pdbx_strand_id
1 'polypeptide(L)'
;GWGFDAAGFDAAVDVDPAAGLRLRLTLDAAGQFDITQAALPESRSEWRLARAGVPLLSTDPWLTVKSTNRAAYDSARTALPEGIDEVVFVNERGELCDGSITTLFFDRGQGMRTPPLSSGLLPGVLRAELGCPEEVLLAQDLPHVRLWVGNALRGLIGAVWVG
;
A
#
# COMPACT_ATOMS: atom_id res chain seq x y z
N GLY A 1 24.71 12.43 4.29
CA GLY A 1 23.77 11.57 5.04
C GLY A 1 22.74 12.41 5.74
N TRP A 2 21.52 11.98 5.76
CA TRP A 2 20.43 12.59 6.51
C TRP A 2 20.73 12.40 8.00
N GLY A 3 20.73 13.49 8.79
CA GLY A 3 20.83 13.38 10.23
C GLY A 3 19.51 12.81 10.76
N PHE A 4 19.58 11.73 11.51
CA PHE A 4 18.41 11.11 12.15
C PHE A 4 18.50 11.37 13.67
N ASP A 5 17.52 12.06 14.24
CA ASP A 5 17.38 12.22 15.68
C ASP A 5 16.68 11.00 16.30
N ALA A 6 17.48 10.01 16.71
CA ALA A 6 16.96 8.79 17.32
C ALA A 6 16.23 9.04 18.64
N ALA A 7 16.68 10.01 19.45
CA ALA A 7 16.03 10.32 20.73
C ALA A 7 14.67 11.01 20.51
N GLY A 8 14.59 11.90 19.53
CA GLY A 8 13.33 12.51 19.11
C GLY A 8 12.35 11.48 18.55
N PHE A 9 12.84 10.47 17.79
CA PHE A 9 12.02 9.37 17.31
C PHE A 9 11.45 8.53 18.46
N ASP A 10 12.29 8.11 19.40
CA ASP A 10 11.85 7.28 20.53
C ASP A 10 10.81 8.00 21.39
N ALA A 11 11.01 9.30 21.66
CA ALA A 11 10.02 10.11 22.37
C ALA A 11 8.71 10.30 21.59
N ALA A 12 8.81 10.36 20.27
CA ALA A 12 7.67 10.58 19.37
C ALA A 12 6.77 9.34 19.25
N VAL A 13 7.32 8.13 19.40
CA VAL A 13 6.59 6.86 19.31
C VAL A 13 6.25 6.26 20.68
N ASP A 14 6.62 6.93 21.77
CA ASP A 14 6.26 6.54 23.13
C ASP A 14 4.77 6.86 23.40
N VAL A 15 3.93 5.96 22.92
CA VAL A 15 2.47 6.03 23.08
C VAL A 15 1.97 4.74 23.70
N ASP A 16 0.92 4.83 24.49
CA ASP A 16 0.25 3.65 25.03
C ASP A 16 -0.32 2.77 23.89
N PRO A 17 0.21 1.54 23.69
CA PRO A 17 -0.30 0.64 22.65
C PRO A 17 -1.80 0.30 22.82
N ALA A 18 -2.31 0.38 24.06
CA ALA A 18 -3.72 0.12 24.36
C ALA A 18 -4.66 1.25 23.91
N ALA A 19 -4.13 2.42 23.55
CA ALA A 19 -4.95 3.55 23.11
C ALA A 19 -5.64 3.32 21.76
N GLY A 20 -5.24 2.28 20.99
CA GLY A 20 -5.87 1.95 19.70
C GLY A 20 -5.78 3.09 18.67
N LEU A 21 -4.64 3.78 18.64
CA LEU A 21 -4.40 4.93 17.77
C LEU A 21 -3.56 4.56 16.56
N ARG A 22 -3.87 5.19 15.43
CA ARG A 22 -2.99 5.24 14.25
C ARG A 22 -2.04 6.43 14.40
N LEU A 23 -0.75 6.15 14.44
CA LEU A 23 0.28 7.18 14.36
C LEU A 23 0.77 7.31 12.92
N ARG A 24 0.93 8.54 12.47
CA ARG A 24 1.64 8.86 11.23
C ARG A 24 2.84 9.73 11.60
N LEU A 25 4.01 9.22 11.31
CA LEU A 25 5.27 9.93 11.47
C LEU A 25 5.77 10.36 10.08
N THR A 26 6.15 11.61 9.93
CA THR A 26 6.86 12.12 8.76
C THR A 26 8.19 12.73 9.17
N LEU A 27 9.20 12.52 8.33
CA LEU A 27 10.54 13.08 8.50
C LEU A 27 10.81 13.99 7.31
N ASP A 28 11.18 15.25 7.58
CA ASP A 28 11.53 16.19 6.54
C ASP A 28 13.04 16.15 6.17
N ALA A 29 13.43 16.94 5.17
CA ALA A 29 14.82 17.01 4.70
C ALA A 29 15.78 17.64 5.74
N ALA A 30 15.28 18.36 6.73
CA ALA A 30 16.05 18.92 7.83
C ALA A 30 16.21 17.94 9.00
N GLY A 31 15.59 16.75 8.93
CA GLY A 31 15.61 15.75 10.01
C GLY A 31 14.57 16.00 11.09
N GLN A 32 13.57 16.86 10.83
CA GLN A 32 12.51 17.15 11.79
C GLN A 32 11.37 16.14 11.63
N PHE A 33 10.83 15.66 12.75
CA PHE A 33 9.66 14.79 12.79
C PHE A 33 8.38 15.59 12.98
N ASP A 34 7.35 15.20 12.23
CA ASP A 34 5.96 15.57 12.49
C ASP A 34 5.13 14.32 12.75
N ILE A 35 4.29 14.37 13.80
CA ILE A 35 3.47 13.24 14.21
C ILE A 35 2.02 13.65 14.24
N THR A 36 1.20 12.88 13.54
CA THR A 36 -0.25 13.01 13.62
C THR A 36 -0.87 11.73 14.18
N GLN A 37 -1.90 11.90 15.00
CA GLN A 37 -2.65 10.81 15.62
C GLN A 37 -4.08 10.80 15.08
N ALA A 38 -4.63 9.61 14.88
CA ALA A 38 -6.02 9.42 14.50
C ALA A 38 -6.53 8.10 15.09
N ALA A 39 -7.84 7.93 15.16
CA ALA A 39 -8.44 6.64 15.49
C ALA A 39 -8.01 5.58 14.46
N LEU A 40 -7.92 4.34 14.90
CA LEU A 40 -7.73 3.21 13.98
C LEU A 40 -8.90 3.17 13.00
N PRO A 41 -8.63 2.94 11.72
CA PRO A 41 -9.70 2.77 10.75
C PRO A 41 -10.51 1.51 11.06
N GLU A 42 -11.81 1.55 10.76
CA GLU A 42 -12.66 0.38 10.89
C GLU A 42 -12.10 -0.82 10.12
N SER A 43 -12.15 -1.98 10.76
CA SER A 43 -11.80 -3.25 10.12
C SER A 43 -12.97 -3.71 9.25
N ARG A 44 -12.67 -4.07 7.99
CA ARG A 44 -13.61 -4.71 7.07
C ARG A 44 -13.01 -6.02 6.59
N SER A 45 -13.85 -7.03 6.45
CA SER A 45 -13.42 -8.35 6.00
C SER A 45 -13.17 -8.43 4.50
N GLU A 46 -13.77 -7.53 3.72
CA GLU A 46 -13.69 -7.52 2.27
C GLU A 46 -13.70 -6.09 1.73
N TRP A 47 -12.87 -5.84 0.71
CA TRP A 47 -12.78 -4.57 -0.01
C TRP A 47 -13.11 -4.73 -1.49
N ARG A 48 -13.78 -3.74 -2.05
CA ARG A 48 -14.11 -3.65 -3.46
C ARG A 48 -13.01 -2.89 -4.19
N LEU A 49 -12.44 -3.54 -5.20
CA LEU A 49 -11.31 -3.01 -5.96
C LEU A 49 -11.74 -2.55 -7.35
N ALA A 50 -11.24 -1.39 -7.78
CA ALA A 50 -11.29 -0.93 -9.15
C ALA A 50 -9.89 -0.60 -9.67
N ARG A 51 -9.75 -0.39 -10.97
CA ARG A 51 -8.49 0.01 -11.58
C ARG A 51 -8.29 1.52 -11.41
N ALA A 52 -7.07 1.94 -11.08
CA ALA A 52 -6.67 3.35 -11.13
C ALA A 52 -6.69 3.86 -12.58
N GLY A 53 -7.15 5.10 -12.77
CA GLY A 53 -7.32 5.70 -14.09
C GLY A 53 -6.01 6.05 -14.81
N VAL A 54 -4.87 6.04 -14.10
CA VAL A 54 -3.55 6.38 -14.65
C VAL A 54 -2.56 5.25 -14.39
N PRO A 55 -1.71 4.89 -15.36
CA PRO A 55 -0.64 3.93 -15.16
C PRO A 55 0.51 4.55 -14.36
N LEU A 56 1.28 3.71 -13.65
CA LEU A 56 2.56 4.07 -13.06
C LEU A 56 3.69 3.77 -14.06
N LEU A 57 4.81 4.45 -13.89
CA LEU A 57 6.03 4.11 -14.60
C LEU A 57 6.89 3.21 -13.70
N SER A 58 7.08 1.94 -14.06
CA SER A 58 7.74 0.94 -13.20
C SER A 58 9.16 1.32 -12.78
N THR A 59 9.80 2.20 -13.53
CA THR A 59 11.17 2.69 -13.26
C THR A 59 11.20 3.95 -12.39
N ASP A 60 10.04 4.47 -11.96
CA ASP A 60 10.00 5.63 -11.05
C ASP A 60 10.55 5.22 -9.67
N PRO A 61 11.68 5.78 -9.24
CA PRO A 61 12.31 5.41 -7.97
C PRO A 61 11.45 5.78 -6.74
N TRP A 62 10.52 6.71 -6.88
CA TRP A 62 9.63 7.10 -5.78
C TRP A 62 8.61 6.02 -5.40
N LEU A 63 8.32 5.07 -6.30
CA LEU A 63 7.42 3.94 -6.01
C LEU A 63 8.00 3.01 -4.94
N THR A 64 9.33 2.95 -4.83
CA THR A 64 10.02 2.06 -3.87
C THR A 64 10.24 2.73 -2.50
N VAL A 65 9.89 4.01 -2.36
CA VAL A 65 10.12 4.79 -1.14
C VAL A 65 8.80 5.28 -0.57
N LYS A 66 8.60 5.06 0.73
CA LYS A 66 7.44 5.62 1.43
C LYS A 66 7.66 7.12 1.68
N SER A 67 7.18 7.94 0.75
CA SER A 67 7.37 9.39 0.77
C SER A 67 6.05 10.14 0.60
N THR A 68 6.10 11.47 0.72
CA THR A 68 5.00 12.37 0.35
C THR A 68 4.98 12.70 -1.14
N ASN A 69 6.00 12.30 -1.91
CA ASN A 69 6.02 12.42 -3.37
C ASN A 69 5.21 11.25 -3.99
N ARG A 70 3.88 11.33 -3.90
CA ARG A 70 2.95 10.28 -4.28
C ARG A 70 1.66 10.81 -4.90
N ALA A 71 1.78 11.85 -5.73
CA ALA A 71 0.63 12.57 -6.28
C ALA A 71 -0.38 11.66 -7.02
N ALA A 72 0.09 10.65 -7.76
CA ALA A 72 -0.79 9.70 -8.46
C ALA A 72 -1.68 8.92 -7.48
N TYR A 73 -1.09 8.42 -6.38
CA TYR A 73 -1.82 7.70 -5.33
C TYR A 73 -2.81 8.61 -4.59
N ASP A 74 -2.40 9.81 -4.23
CA ASP A 74 -3.23 10.75 -3.48
C ASP A 74 -4.41 11.24 -4.33
N SER A 75 -4.19 11.50 -5.62
CA SER A 75 -5.24 11.86 -6.57
C SER A 75 -6.25 10.71 -6.74
N ALA A 76 -5.76 9.48 -6.92
CA ALA A 76 -6.62 8.31 -7.06
C ALA A 76 -7.43 8.05 -5.77
N ARG A 77 -6.81 8.26 -4.60
CA ARG A 77 -7.50 8.13 -3.31
C ARG A 77 -8.59 9.17 -3.10
N THR A 78 -8.35 10.42 -3.53
CA THR A 78 -9.33 11.50 -3.45
C THR A 78 -10.50 11.28 -4.43
N ALA A 79 -10.23 10.66 -5.57
CA ALA A 79 -11.21 10.39 -6.63
C ALA A 79 -11.79 8.97 -6.59
N LEU A 80 -11.74 8.28 -5.44
CA LEU A 80 -12.33 6.94 -5.30
C LEU A 80 -13.80 6.95 -5.72
N PRO A 81 -14.22 6.08 -6.65
CA PRO A 81 -15.63 5.95 -7.01
C PRO A 81 -16.47 5.50 -5.81
N GLU A 82 -17.74 5.85 -5.81
CA GLU A 82 -18.69 5.40 -4.79
C GLU A 82 -18.74 3.86 -4.74
N GLY A 83 -18.68 3.31 -3.53
CA GLY A 83 -18.69 1.87 -3.30
C GLY A 83 -17.39 1.15 -3.63
N ILE A 84 -16.30 1.86 -3.93
CA ILE A 84 -14.95 1.31 -4.09
C ILE A 84 -14.13 1.64 -2.83
N ASP A 85 -13.46 0.65 -2.29
CA ASP A 85 -12.64 0.79 -1.08
C ASP A 85 -11.17 1.09 -1.41
N GLU A 86 -10.70 0.58 -2.57
CA GLU A 86 -9.33 0.75 -3.02
C GLU A 86 -9.24 0.72 -4.56
N VAL A 87 -8.28 1.45 -5.11
CA VAL A 87 -7.89 1.30 -6.52
C VAL A 87 -6.51 0.66 -6.61
N VAL A 88 -6.37 -0.25 -7.58
CA VAL A 88 -5.09 -0.90 -7.89
C VAL A 88 -4.49 -0.31 -9.15
N PHE A 89 -3.18 -0.08 -9.09
CA PHE A 89 -2.42 0.51 -10.19
C PHE A 89 -1.85 -0.57 -11.10
N VAL A 90 -1.69 -0.21 -12.36
CA VAL A 90 -0.92 -0.97 -13.35
C VAL A 90 0.23 -0.09 -13.85
N ASN A 91 1.30 -0.73 -14.29
CA ASN A 91 2.41 -0.03 -14.93
C ASN A 91 2.23 0.07 -16.45
N GLU A 92 3.20 0.64 -17.13
CA GLU A 92 3.25 0.81 -18.60
C GLU A 92 3.26 -0.52 -19.36
N ARG A 93 3.53 -1.64 -18.69
CA ARG A 93 3.51 -3.01 -19.26
C ARG A 93 2.19 -3.73 -19.01
N GLY A 94 1.22 -3.08 -18.33
CA GLY A 94 -0.06 -3.69 -17.94
C GLY A 94 0.05 -4.64 -16.74
N GLU A 95 1.17 -4.66 -16.04
CA GLU A 95 1.38 -5.44 -14.83
C GLU A 95 0.80 -4.71 -13.61
N LEU A 96 0.17 -5.47 -12.71
CA LEU A 96 -0.30 -4.94 -11.44
C LEU A 96 0.87 -4.51 -10.55
N CYS A 97 0.70 -3.36 -9.90
CA CYS A 97 1.63 -2.83 -8.91
C CYS A 97 1.06 -3.06 -7.50
N ASP A 98 0.56 -2.01 -6.88
CA ASP A 98 -0.08 -2.04 -5.56
C ASP A 98 -1.35 -1.17 -5.56
N GLY A 99 -2.02 -1.12 -4.42
CA GLY A 99 -3.12 -0.19 -4.20
C GLY A 99 -2.65 1.21 -3.83
N SER A 100 -3.59 2.15 -3.69
CA SER A 100 -3.26 3.51 -3.29
C SER A 100 -2.65 3.59 -1.88
N ILE A 101 -3.00 2.65 -0.99
CA ILE A 101 -2.48 2.54 0.39
C ILE A 101 -2.14 1.11 0.80
N THR A 102 -2.30 0.13 -0.07
CA THR A 102 -2.18 -1.30 0.24
C THR A 102 -1.28 -2.03 -0.74
N THR A 103 -0.67 -3.13 -0.29
CA THR A 103 -0.07 -4.13 -1.17
C THR A 103 -1.15 -5.06 -1.71
N LEU A 104 -1.02 -5.49 -2.95
CA LEU A 104 -1.88 -6.49 -3.60
C LEU A 104 -1.32 -7.89 -3.43
N PHE A 105 -2.22 -8.84 -3.12
CA PHE A 105 -1.92 -10.27 -3.09
C PHE A 105 -2.97 -11.02 -3.91
N PHE A 106 -2.59 -12.13 -4.50
CA PHE A 106 -3.49 -12.93 -5.33
C PHE A 106 -3.18 -14.42 -5.26
N ASP A 107 -4.13 -15.26 -5.67
CA ASP A 107 -3.95 -16.71 -5.78
C ASP A 107 -4.66 -17.24 -7.02
N ARG A 108 -3.90 -17.90 -7.89
CA ARG A 108 -4.37 -18.64 -9.08
C ARG A 108 -4.75 -20.11 -8.79
N GLY A 109 -4.83 -20.49 -7.51
CA GLY A 109 -5.06 -21.86 -7.06
C GLY A 109 -3.78 -22.64 -6.68
N GLN A 110 -2.64 -21.95 -6.61
CA GLN A 110 -1.33 -22.52 -6.24
C GLN A 110 -0.74 -21.87 -4.98
N GLY A 111 -1.56 -21.17 -4.21
CA GLY A 111 -1.16 -20.40 -3.04
C GLY A 111 -0.93 -18.93 -3.34
N MET A 112 -0.86 -18.17 -2.26
CA MET A 112 -0.78 -16.70 -2.32
C MET A 112 0.53 -16.22 -2.98
N ARG A 113 0.40 -15.22 -3.83
CA ARG A 113 1.46 -14.52 -4.56
C ARG A 113 1.30 -13.01 -4.37
N THR A 114 2.32 -12.26 -4.76
CA THR A 114 2.29 -10.79 -4.81
C THR A 114 3.06 -10.30 -6.05
N PRO A 115 2.68 -9.16 -6.65
CA PRO A 115 3.43 -8.61 -7.77
C PRO A 115 4.90 -8.36 -7.41
N PRO A 116 5.84 -8.54 -8.35
CA PRO A 116 7.26 -8.34 -8.09
C PRO A 116 7.60 -6.84 -7.92
N LEU A 117 8.64 -6.54 -7.17
CA LEU A 117 9.10 -5.15 -7.00
C LEU A 117 9.46 -4.50 -8.34
N SER A 118 9.88 -5.28 -9.33
CA SER A 118 10.17 -4.81 -10.70
C SER A 118 8.95 -4.27 -11.44
N SER A 119 7.73 -4.55 -10.97
CA SER A 119 6.52 -3.93 -11.52
C SER A 119 6.33 -2.48 -11.06
N GLY A 120 7.14 -1.98 -10.11
CA GLY A 120 7.09 -0.61 -9.60
C GLY A 120 6.07 -0.46 -8.48
N LEU A 121 6.48 -0.83 -7.26
CA LEU A 121 5.62 -0.79 -6.08
C LEU A 121 6.45 -0.64 -4.80
N LEU A 122 5.77 -0.33 -3.70
CA LEU A 122 6.41 -0.18 -2.40
C LEU A 122 6.74 -1.55 -1.79
N PRO A 123 7.99 -1.79 -1.31
CA PRO A 123 8.34 -2.96 -0.50
C PRO A 123 7.74 -2.84 0.90
N GLY A 124 6.42 -3.07 1.02
CA GLY A 124 5.66 -2.88 2.26
C GLY A 124 6.00 -3.90 3.34
N VAL A 125 5.81 -3.51 4.61
CA VAL A 125 6.09 -4.36 5.79
C VAL A 125 5.26 -5.65 5.77
N LEU A 126 3.94 -5.56 5.58
CA LEU A 126 3.08 -6.76 5.50
C LEU A 126 3.52 -7.71 4.38
N ARG A 127 3.96 -7.16 3.23
CA ARG A 127 4.50 -7.97 2.13
C ARG A 127 5.73 -8.76 2.56
N ALA A 128 6.65 -8.10 3.27
CA ALA A 128 7.86 -8.75 3.80
C ALA A 128 7.54 -9.81 4.85
N GLU A 129 6.60 -9.55 5.74
CA GLU A 129 6.16 -10.47 6.80
C GLU A 129 5.50 -11.73 6.24
N LEU A 130 4.65 -11.59 5.21
CA LEU A 130 3.98 -12.73 4.57
C LEU A 130 4.93 -13.56 3.71
N GLY A 131 6.00 -12.96 3.17
CA GLY A 131 7.02 -13.66 2.39
C GLY A 131 6.47 -14.41 1.17
N CYS A 132 5.37 -13.95 0.58
CA CYS A 132 4.76 -14.60 -0.56
C CYS A 132 5.70 -14.59 -1.77
N PRO A 133 5.76 -15.67 -2.56
CA PRO A 133 6.48 -15.67 -3.83
C PRO A 133 5.98 -14.56 -4.76
N GLU A 134 6.90 -13.95 -5.49
CA GLU A 134 6.60 -12.92 -6.47
C GLU A 134 6.17 -13.54 -7.79
N GLU A 135 5.12 -12.98 -8.39
CA GLU A 135 4.63 -13.37 -9.71
C GLU A 135 3.97 -12.18 -10.39
N VAL A 136 4.23 -11.99 -11.68
CA VAL A 136 3.57 -10.94 -12.47
C VAL A 136 2.09 -11.28 -12.62
N LEU A 137 1.22 -10.34 -12.24
CA LEU A 137 -0.21 -10.38 -12.50
C LEU A 137 -0.56 -9.29 -13.52
N LEU A 138 -1.20 -9.66 -14.61
CA LEU A 138 -1.68 -8.70 -15.60
C LEU A 138 -3.09 -8.21 -15.24
N ALA A 139 -3.42 -6.98 -15.61
CA ALA A 139 -4.72 -6.39 -15.31
C ALA A 139 -5.91 -7.22 -15.81
N GLN A 140 -5.77 -7.87 -16.96
CA GLN A 140 -6.78 -8.74 -17.55
C GLN A 140 -7.07 -10.00 -16.72
N ASP A 141 -6.15 -10.40 -15.85
CA ASP A 141 -6.28 -11.62 -15.05
C ASP A 141 -7.03 -11.38 -13.71
N LEU A 142 -7.22 -10.12 -13.32
CA LEU A 142 -7.87 -9.76 -12.05
C LEU A 142 -9.23 -10.44 -11.83
N PRO A 143 -10.13 -10.57 -12.83
CA PRO A 143 -11.41 -11.26 -12.64
C PRO A 143 -11.29 -12.76 -12.38
N HIS A 144 -10.12 -13.35 -12.60
CA HIS A 144 -9.91 -14.80 -12.62
C HIS A 144 -9.09 -15.34 -11.45
N VAL A 145 -8.72 -14.47 -10.51
CA VAL A 145 -7.90 -14.83 -9.35
C VAL A 145 -8.59 -14.44 -8.05
N ARG A 146 -8.27 -15.15 -6.96
CA ARG A 146 -8.63 -14.67 -5.63
C ARG A 146 -7.72 -13.52 -5.25
N LEU A 147 -8.29 -12.49 -4.61
CA LEU A 147 -7.59 -11.25 -4.31
C LEU A 147 -7.61 -10.94 -2.82
N TRP A 148 -6.53 -10.33 -2.36
CA TRP A 148 -6.44 -9.67 -1.07
C TRP A 148 -5.64 -8.38 -1.23
N VAL A 149 -5.90 -7.45 -0.35
CA VAL A 149 -5.12 -6.24 -0.18
C VAL A 149 -4.75 -6.06 1.29
N GLY A 150 -3.70 -5.33 1.58
CA GLY A 150 -3.34 -5.10 2.98
C GLY A 150 -2.11 -4.23 3.18
N ASN A 151 -1.90 -3.86 4.42
CA ASN A 151 -0.70 -3.20 4.91
C ASN A 151 -0.48 -3.55 6.38
N ALA A 152 0.66 -3.16 6.98
CA ALA A 152 0.98 -3.49 8.36
C ALA A 152 -0.03 -2.96 9.39
N LEU A 153 -0.73 -1.86 9.07
CA LEU A 153 -1.74 -1.29 9.97
C LEU A 153 -3.06 -2.07 9.97
N ARG A 154 -3.47 -2.60 8.80
CA ARG A 154 -4.79 -3.19 8.58
C ARG A 154 -4.78 -4.72 8.54
N GLY A 155 -3.60 -5.31 8.41
CA GLY A 155 -3.48 -6.73 8.10
C GLY A 155 -3.93 -7.05 6.67
N LEU A 156 -4.21 -8.32 6.42
CA LEU A 156 -4.68 -8.85 5.15
C LEU A 156 -6.21 -8.81 5.10
N ILE A 157 -6.76 -8.27 4.03
CA ILE A 157 -8.19 -8.07 3.81
C ILE A 157 -8.58 -8.76 2.50
N GLY A 158 -9.62 -9.60 2.51
CA GLY A 158 -10.17 -10.19 1.29
C GLY A 158 -10.62 -9.09 0.31
N ALA A 159 -10.52 -9.36 -0.98
CA ALA A 159 -10.87 -8.34 -1.96
C ALA A 159 -11.61 -8.93 -3.17
N VAL A 160 -12.52 -8.14 -3.73
CA VAL A 160 -13.27 -8.48 -4.94
C VAL A 160 -13.01 -7.44 -6.02
N TRP A 161 -12.76 -7.91 -7.23
CA TRP A 161 -12.64 -7.05 -8.39
C TRP A 161 -14.02 -6.66 -8.91
N VAL A 162 -14.25 -5.38 -9.15
CA VAL A 162 -15.54 -4.86 -9.64
C VAL A 162 -15.46 -4.05 -10.94
N GLY A 163 -14.22 -3.92 -11.54
CA GLY A 163 -14.05 -3.26 -12.83
C GLY A 163 -13.00 -2.14 -12.83
#